data_9852f4eab98065bfc1bae1c816161651
#
_entry.id   9852f4eab98065bfc1bae1c816161651
#
_cell.length_a   1.000
_cell.length_b   1.000
_cell.length_c   1.000
_cell.angle_alpha   90.00
_cell.angle_beta   90.00
_cell.angle_gamma   90.00
#
_symmetry.space_group_name_H-M   'P 1'
#
loop_
_entity.id
_entity.type
_entity.pdbx_description
1 polymer ?
#
loop_
_entity_poly.entity_id
_entity_poly.type
_entity_poly.pdbx_seq_one_letter_code
_entity_poly.pdbx_strand_id
1 'polypeptide(L)'
;GENINAPNIFPREEPFITKEFTMTGNNSNPTENMYYHLILVLDENTFRSSALTYTLESNNIDDNGYTVPEIITQTGIKTGEREIFLGNGMFSPTNKENKIHSYTLKLYFPKIEHFEHGVDQGKTFKAHIETREGEVYPGYNEEKGVNHPVLFTGMTPVKWDGITEIKTTEDDPDWYDYDEKRWANAKSQDGSYWVWIPRYAYKIETCYHTSGEDCLSLTGKEAGDIDVKFLKGTTNITEDDILIKSTGYVAGVNDTSMHHFLHPAFQFNGDELGFWVAKFEPSVSDHTSECYINPSIVNCNNMNNDVKIIPNATS
;
A
#
# COMPACT_ATOMS: atom_id res chain seq x y z
N GLY A 1 -16.99 22.70 -5.74
CA GLY A 1 -16.03 22.89 -4.65
C GLY A 1 -15.31 24.21 -4.81
N GLU A 2 -14.86 24.80 -3.72
CA GLU A 2 -14.12 26.05 -3.77
C GLU A 2 -12.73 25.86 -4.39
N ASN A 3 -12.37 26.70 -5.36
CA ASN A 3 -11.12 26.59 -6.08
C ASN A 3 -9.91 27.02 -5.23
N ILE A 4 -8.83 26.29 -5.35
CA ILE A 4 -7.49 26.63 -4.88
C ILE A 4 -6.74 27.24 -6.05
N ASN A 5 -6.19 28.45 -5.89
CA ASN A 5 -5.40 29.11 -6.93
C ASN A 5 -4.18 29.79 -6.29
N ALA A 6 -3.02 29.27 -6.57
CA ALA A 6 -1.76 29.77 -6.04
C ALA A 6 -0.75 30.02 -7.18
N PRO A 7 -0.66 31.25 -7.68
CA PRO A 7 0.36 31.65 -8.64
C PRO A 7 1.67 32.02 -7.94
N ASN A 8 2.79 31.88 -8.64
CA ASN A 8 4.12 32.32 -8.20
C ASN A 8 4.54 31.74 -6.84
N ILE A 9 4.47 30.44 -6.70
CA ILE A 9 4.81 29.74 -5.46
C ILE A 9 6.33 29.68 -5.28
N PHE A 10 6.81 29.98 -4.08
CA PHE A 10 8.21 29.89 -3.68
C PHE A 10 8.39 28.96 -2.47
N PRO A 11 9.55 28.30 -2.33
CA PRO A 11 9.83 27.44 -1.20
C PRO A 11 9.72 28.18 0.14
N ARG A 12 9.00 27.59 1.10
CA ARG A 12 8.84 28.09 2.46
C ARG A 12 8.40 26.96 3.39
N GLU A 13 8.59 27.15 4.69
CA GLU A 13 8.23 26.15 5.70
C GLU A 13 6.70 26.13 5.95
N GLU A 14 6.09 27.31 5.96
CA GLU A 14 4.65 27.44 6.15
C GLU A 14 3.87 27.02 4.90
N PRO A 15 2.62 26.53 5.04
CA PRO A 15 1.79 26.20 3.89
C PRO A 15 1.61 27.43 2.98
N PHE A 16 1.66 27.24 1.69
CA PHE A 16 1.33 28.32 0.75
C PHE A 16 -0.18 28.47 0.55
N ILE A 17 -0.96 27.43 0.89
CA ILE A 17 -2.43 27.43 0.93
C ILE A 17 -2.87 26.67 2.19
N THR A 18 -3.87 27.23 2.86
CA THR A 18 -4.71 26.56 3.85
C THR A 18 -6.15 26.70 3.39
N LYS A 19 -6.84 25.58 3.25
CA LYS A 19 -8.23 25.52 2.80
C LYS A 19 -9.07 24.78 3.82
N GLU A 20 -10.04 25.48 4.40
CA GLU A 20 -11.06 24.90 5.25
C GLU A 20 -12.33 24.62 4.45
N PHE A 21 -12.97 23.49 4.68
CA PHE A 21 -14.24 23.11 4.08
C PHE A 21 -15.00 22.14 4.96
N THR A 22 -16.29 21.99 4.69
CA THR A 22 -17.16 21.07 5.42
C THR A 22 -17.91 20.16 4.48
N MET A 23 -18.15 18.94 4.98
CA MET A 23 -19.09 18.00 4.40
C MET A 23 -20.32 17.94 5.28
N THR A 24 -21.49 18.04 4.66
CA THR A 24 -22.78 17.91 5.36
C THR A 24 -23.49 16.67 4.91
N GLY A 25 -23.66 15.72 5.81
CA GLY A 25 -24.45 14.51 5.61
C GLY A 25 -25.89 14.71 6.10
N ASN A 26 -26.85 14.35 5.25
CA ASN A 26 -28.27 14.26 5.60
C ASN A 26 -28.80 12.91 5.14
N ASN A 27 -28.45 11.88 5.88
CA ASN A 27 -28.84 10.52 5.55
C ASN A 27 -30.25 10.22 6.04
N SER A 28 -31.21 10.21 5.13
CA SER A 28 -32.61 9.91 5.44
C SER A 28 -32.92 8.41 5.52
N ASN A 29 -32.02 7.55 5.10
CA ASN A 29 -32.16 6.11 5.25
C ASN A 29 -31.99 5.75 6.74
N PRO A 30 -32.90 5.03 7.37
CA PRO A 30 -32.83 4.71 8.78
C PRO A 30 -31.84 3.59 9.13
N THR A 31 -31.36 2.84 8.16
CA THR A 31 -30.58 1.62 8.37
C THR A 31 -29.24 1.57 7.59
N GLU A 32 -29.10 2.35 6.53
CA GLU A 32 -27.92 2.31 5.67
C GLU A 32 -27.02 3.52 5.89
N ASN A 33 -25.73 3.29 5.88
CA ASN A 33 -24.72 4.33 5.94
C ASN A 33 -24.59 5.04 4.59
N MET A 34 -24.19 6.30 4.61
CA MET A 34 -23.88 7.09 3.43
C MET A 34 -22.38 7.30 3.33
N TYR A 35 -21.77 6.64 2.36
CA TYR A 35 -20.33 6.69 2.12
C TYR A 35 -19.98 7.75 1.10
N TYR A 36 -18.84 8.38 1.29
CA TYR A 36 -18.26 9.32 0.34
C TYR A 36 -16.72 9.22 0.34
N HIS A 37 -16.10 9.73 -0.70
CA HIS A 37 -14.68 9.92 -0.72
C HIS A 37 -14.30 11.32 -1.23
N LEU A 38 -13.14 11.80 -0.77
CA LEU A 38 -12.61 13.09 -1.14
C LEU A 38 -11.47 12.92 -2.13
N ILE A 39 -11.46 13.79 -3.13
CA ILE A 39 -10.44 13.86 -4.16
C ILE A 39 -9.95 15.31 -4.26
N LEU A 40 -8.64 15.50 -4.30
CA LEU A 40 -8.03 16.74 -4.74
C LEU A 40 -7.80 16.65 -6.25
N VAL A 41 -8.61 17.38 -7.00
CA VAL A 41 -8.49 17.45 -8.47
C VAL A 41 -7.52 18.55 -8.84
N LEU A 42 -6.50 18.21 -9.63
CA LEU A 42 -5.43 19.11 -10.05
C LEU A 42 -5.77 19.74 -11.41
N ASP A 43 -6.29 20.96 -11.36
CA ASP A 43 -6.67 21.70 -12.58
C ASP A 43 -5.43 22.20 -13.35
N GLU A 44 -4.41 22.61 -12.61
CA GLU A 44 -3.13 23.05 -13.16
C GLU A 44 -2.00 22.78 -12.16
N ASN A 45 -1.00 22.04 -12.58
CA ASN A 45 0.24 21.84 -11.82
C ASN A 45 1.44 22.02 -12.77
N THR A 46 2.12 23.17 -12.65
CA THR A 46 3.29 23.48 -13.48
C THR A 46 4.62 23.08 -12.84
N PHE A 47 4.60 22.47 -11.65
CA PHE A 47 5.77 21.93 -11.00
C PHE A 47 6.35 20.77 -11.82
N ARG A 48 7.69 20.68 -11.85
CA ARG A 48 8.44 19.64 -12.56
C ARG A 48 8.97 18.55 -11.63
N SER A 49 9.00 18.84 -10.35
CA SER A 49 9.41 17.91 -9.30
C SER A 49 8.21 17.48 -8.46
N SER A 50 8.41 16.46 -7.62
CA SER A 50 7.46 16.04 -6.59
C SER A 50 7.69 16.75 -5.25
N ALA A 51 8.12 18.02 -5.28
CA ALA A 51 8.42 18.78 -4.08
C ALA A 51 7.17 19.29 -3.33
N LEU A 52 6.00 19.32 -3.99
CA LEU A 52 4.76 19.68 -3.32
C LEU A 52 4.32 18.57 -2.38
N THR A 53 3.94 18.94 -1.17
CA THR A 53 3.34 18.03 -0.20
C THR A 53 2.03 18.60 0.35
N TYR A 54 1.24 17.78 1.01
CA TYR A 54 -0.01 18.21 1.62
C TYR A 54 -0.28 17.52 2.94
N THR A 55 -1.11 18.16 3.77
CA THR A 55 -1.72 17.55 4.95
C THR A 55 -3.23 17.75 4.88
N LEU A 56 -3.97 16.82 5.43
CA LEU A 56 -5.40 16.92 5.65
C LEU A 56 -5.70 16.59 7.10
N GLU A 57 -6.30 17.52 7.80
CA GLU A 57 -6.82 17.33 9.15
C GLU A 57 -8.34 17.22 9.07
N SER A 58 -8.95 16.37 9.88
CA SER A 58 -10.40 16.20 9.93
C SER A 58 -10.94 16.31 11.34
N ASN A 59 -12.21 16.73 11.47
CA ASN A 59 -12.94 16.75 12.72
C ASN A 59 -14.41 16.35 12.49
N ASN A 60 -14.83 15.30 13.19
CA ASN A 60 -16.21 14.85 13.22
C ASN A 60 -16.99 15.66 14.26
N ILE A 61 -17.56 16.78 13.83
CA ILE A 61 -18.18 17.78 14.72
C ILE A 61 -19.36 17.20 15.48
N ASP A 62 -20.18 16.40 14.83
CA ASP A 62 -21.42 15.86 15.37
C ASP A 62 -21.30 14.42 15.87
N ASP A 63 -20.08 13.87 15.91
CA ASP A 63 -19.81 12.49 16.31
C ASP A 63 -20.69 11.47 15.58
N ASN A 64 -20.82 11.65 14.25
CA ASN A 64 -21.65 10.80 13.40
C ASN A 64 -20.81 10.16 12.29
N GLY A 65 -20.74 8.84 12.29
CA GLY A 65 -19.95 8.08 11.35
C GLY A 65 -18.43 8.28 11.54
N TYR A 66 -17.68 8.40 10.44
CA TYR A 66 -16.26 8.68 10.48
C TYR A 66 -15.85 9.66 9.37
N THR A 67 -14.85 10.47 9.66
CA THR A 67 -14.23 11.38 8.71
C THR A 67 -13.15 10.67 7.90
N VAL A 68 -12.75 11.28 6.79
CA VAL A 68 -11.52 10.87 6.08
C VAL A 68 -10.35 10.85 7.09
N PRO A 69 -9.53 9.78 7.12
CA PRO A 69 -8.39 9.69 8.03
C PRO A 69 -7.44 10.88 7.89
N GLU A 70 -6.88 11.31 9.01
CA GLU A 70 -5.87 12.36 9.01
C GLU A 70 -4.65 11.94 8.19
N ILE A 71 -4.23 12.83 7.29
CA ILE A 71 -2.99 12.70 6.53
C ILE A 71 -2.02 13.72 7.10
N ILE A 72 -1.00 13.26 7.82
CA ILE A 72 -0.02 14.15 8.45
C ILE A 72 0.88 14.79 7.40
N THR A 73 1.46 13.97 6.50
CA THR A 73 2.24 14.46 5.36
C THR A 73 2.21 13.42 4.25
N GLN A 74 1.88 13.83 3.04
CA GLN A 74 1.96 12.97 1.86
C GLN A 74 3.16 13.38 1.03
N THR A 75 3.99 12.41 0.68
CA THR A 75 5.18 12.67 -0.13
C THR A 75 4.79 12.93 -1.58
N GLY A 76 5.05 14.14 -2.02
CA GLY A 76 5.14 14.53 -3.41
C GLY A 76 3.90 14.37 -4.29
N ILE A 77 3.30 15.50 -4.63
CA ILE A 77 2.35 15.57 -5.74
C ILE A 77 3.14 15.38 -7.04
N LYS A 78 2.96 14.24 -7.71
CA LYS A 78 3.72 13.88 -8.91
C LYS A 78 3.34 14.76 -10.10
N THR A 79 4.33 15.07 -10.93
CA THR A 79 4.09 15.76 -12.21
C THR A 79 3.18 14.91 -13.11
N GLY A 80 2.13 15.52 -13.65
CA GLY A 80 1.16 14.83 -14.52
C GLY A 80 0.04 14.10 -13.79
N GLU A 81 0.07 14.00 -12.49
CA GLU A 81 -1.04 13.53 -11.67
C GLU A 81 -2.24 14.50 -11.84
N ARG A 82 -3.43 13.94 -11.96
CA ARG A 82 -4.63 14.74 -12.16
C ARG A 82 -5.60 14.68 -10.99
N GLU A 83 -5.56 13.62 -10.24
CA GLU A 83 -6.41 13.38 -9.09
C GLU A 83 -5.60 12.75 -7.96
N ILE A 84 -5.81 13.23 -6.75
CA ILE A 84 -5.23 12.65 -5.54
C ILE A 84 -6.39 12.20 -4.66
N PHE A 85 -6.44 10.91 -4.40
CA PHE A 85 -7.37 10.34 -3.45
C PHE A 85 -6.99 10.78 -2.03
N LEU A 86 -7.90 11.43 -1.32
CA LEU A 86 -7.68 11.92 0.04
C LEU A 86 -8.19 10.95 1.09
N GLY A 87 -9.17 10.12 0.77
CA GLY A 87 -9.70 9.08 1.66
C GLY A 87 -11.22 8.98 1.66
N ASN A 88 -11.71 7.97 2.37
CA ASN A 88 -13.13 7.68 2.54
C ASN A 88 -13.66 8.29 3.84
N GLY A 89 -14.92 8.72 3.81
CA GLY A 89 -15.68 9.14 4.98
C GLY A 89 -17.11 8.57 4.93
N MET A 90 -17.81 8.58 6.06
CA MET A 90 -19.13 7.99 6.16
C MET A 90 -19.99 8.74 7.16
N PHE A 91 -21.26 8.93 6.82
CA PHE A 91 -22.30 9.34 7.73
C PHE A 91 -23.22 8.16 8.06
N SER A 92 -23.39 7.88 9.34
CA SER A 92 -24.45 6.97 9.83
C SER A 92 -25.83 7.59 9.61
N PRO A 93 -26.93 6.83 9.74
CA PRO A 93 -28.28 7.39 9.66
C PRO A 93 -28.47 8.62 10.56
N THR A 94 -28.94 9.73 9.99
CA THR A 94 -29.03 11.03 10.69
C THR A 94 -30.45 11.40 11.13
N ASN A 95 -31.44 10.57 10.84
CA ASN A 95 -32.86 10.88 11.03
C ASN A 95 -33.29 12.22 10.38
N LYS A 96 -32.72 12.54 9.22
CA LYS A 96 -32.90 13.80 8.47
C LYS A 96 -32.30 15.05 9.13
N GLU A 97 -31.49 14.89 10.15
CA GLU A 97 -30.67 16.00 10.67
C GLU A 97 -29.41 16.16 9.84
N ASN A 98 -28.92 17.39 9.74
CA ASN A 98 -27.63 17.63 9.13
C ASN A 98 -26.53 17.26 10.13
N LYS A 99 -25.56 16.48 9.69
CA LYS A 99 -24.34 16.16 10.42
C LYS A 99 -23.13 16.69 9.65
N ILE A 100 -22.13 17.15 10.34
CA ILE A 100 -21.01 17.91 9.76
C ILE A 100 -19.68 17.23 10.06
N HIS A 101 -18.93 17.01 8.99
CA HIS A 101 -17.50 16.71 9.03
C HIS A 101 -16.75 17.94 8.52
N SER A 102 -15.76 18.43 9.26
CA SER A 102 -14.93 19.54 8.84
C SER A 102 -13.51 19.10 8.51
N TYR A 103 -12.89 19.83 7.60
CA TYR A 103 -11.58 19.51 7.07
C TYR A 103 -10.72 20.75 6.90
N THR A 104 -9.42 20.59 7.14
CA THR A 104 -8.40 21.59 6.84
C THR A 104 -7.31 20.98 5.97
N LEU A 105 -7.29 21.34 4.69
CA LEU A 105 -6.24 20.97 3.75
C LEU A 105 -5.16 22.05 3.75
N LYS A 106 -3.91 21.63 3.92
CA LYS A 106 -2.74 22.51 3.82
C LYS A 106 -1.81 22.00 2.73
N LEU A 107 -1.34 22.90 1.87
CA LEU A 107 -0.43 22.60 0.78
C LEU A 107 0.91 23.30 1.02
N TYR A 108 2.01 22.56 0.83
CA TYR A 108 3.35 23.00 1.14
C TYR A 108 4.26 22.89 -0.08
N PHE A 109 5.19 23.83 -0.17
CA PHE A 109 6.38 23.74 -0.98
C PHE A 109 7.58 23.93 -0.05
N PRO A 110 8.04 22.85 0.63
CA PRO A 110 9.04 22.94 1.66
C PRO A 110 10.41 23.31 1.07
N LYS A 111 11.21 24.02 1.87
CA LYS A 111 12.59 24.29 1.56
C LYS A 111 13.45 23.08 1.98
N ILE A 112 13.86 22.28 1.00
CA ILE A 112 14.66 21.07 1.23
C ILE A 112 16.14 21.42 0.98
N GLU A 113 17.01 21.17 1.95
CA GLU A 113 18.46 21.32 1.78
C GLU A 113 18.98 20.38 0.69
N HIS A 114 19.88 20.86 -0.14
CA HIS A 114 20.47 20.14 -1.28
C HIS A 114 19.49 19.79 -2.43
N PHE A 115 18.27 20.32 -2.42
CA PHE A 115 17.35 20.17 -3.53
C PHE A 115 17.38 21.42 -4.42
N GLU A 116 17.50 21.21 -5.75
CA GLU A 116 17.45 22.34 -6.70
C GLU A 116 16.02 22.85 -6.89
N HIS A 117 15.57 23.75 -6.02
CA HIS A 117 14.26 24.40 -6.14
C HIS A 117 14.15 25.35 -7.36
N GLY A 118 15.24 25.63 -8.03
CA GLY A 118 15.27 26.60 -9.13
C GLY A 118 14.36 26.29 -10.30
N VAL A 119 14.07 25.03 -10.55
CA VAL A 119 13.17 24.59 -11.62
C VAL A 119 11.69 24.81 -11.28
N ASP A 120 11.35 24.90 -10.01
CA ASP A 120 9.97 24.96 -9.49
C ASP A 120 9.60 26.29 -8.83
N GLN A 121 10.54 27.22 -8.68
CA GLN A 121 10.23 28.56 -8.17
C GLN A 121 9.33 29.33 -9.15
N GLY A 122 8.36 30.06 -8.63
CA GLY A 122 7.44 30.86 -9.42
C GLY A 122 6.40 30.06 -10.20
N LYS A 123 6.27 28.74 -9.92
CA LYS A 123 5.27 27.87 -10.54
C LYS A 123 3.88 28.13 -10.01
N THR A 124 2.89 27.61 -10.72
CA THR A 124 1.47 27.79 -10.43
C THR A 124 0.84 26.44 -10.10
N PHE A 125 -0.03 26.47 -9.10
CA PHE A 125 -0.85 25.34 -8.70
C PHE A 125 -2.31 25.76 -8.63
N LYS A 126 -3.19 25.01 -9.31
CA LYS A 126 -4.65 25.16 -9.22
C LYS A 126 -5.26 23.81 -8.98
N ALA A 127 -6.19 23.76 -8.05
CA ALA A 127 -6.90 22.57 -7.70
C ALA A 127 -8.28 22.89 -7.13
N HIS A 128 -9.11 21.88 -6.99
CA HIS A 128 -10.33 21.96 -6.20
C HIS A 128 -10.58 20.62 -5.49
N ILE A 129 -11.40 20.66 -4.44
CA ILE A 129 -11.82 19.47 -3.74
C ILE A 129 -13.14 18.99 -4.34
N GLU A 130 -13.18 17.74 -4.72
CA GLU A 130 -14.35 17.05 -5.20
C GLU A 130 -14.76 15.95 -4.20
N THR A 131 -16.05 15.80 -4.01
CA THR A 131 -16.65 14.73 -3.23
C THR A 131 -17.42 13.83 -4.15
N ARG A 132 -17.18 12.55 -4.06
CA ARG A 132 -17.90 11.51 -4.82
C ARG A 132 -18.56 10.53 -3.87
N GLU A 133 -19.67 9.93 -4.30
CA GLU A 133 -20.39 8.93 -3.55
C GLU A 133 -19.64 7.60 -3.52
N GLY A 134 -19.78 6.88 -2.41
CA GLY A 134 -19.21 5.56 -2.21
C GLY A 134 -17.77 5.59 -1.68
N GLU A 135 -17.28 4.40 -1.37
CA GLU A 135 -15.90 4.16 -0.96
C GLU A 135 -15.05 3.76 -2.15
N VAL A 136 -13.79 4.14 -2.13
CA VAL A 136 -12.78 3.76 -3.12
C VAL A 136 -11.49 3.35 -2.41
N TYR A 137 -10.87 2.30 -2.89
CA TYR A 137 -9.60 1.78 -2.37
C TYR A 137 -8.58 1.71 -3.52
N PRO A 138 -7.85 2.81 -3.79
CA PRO A 138 -6.88 2.85 -4.88
C PRO A 138 -5.88 1.70 -4.81
N GLY A 139 -5.68 1.04 -5.94
CA GLY A 139 -4.82 -0.13 -6.05
C GLY A 139 -5.45 -1.46 -5.64
N TYR A 140 -6.66 -1.46 -5.09
CA TYR A 140 -7.39 -2.68 -4.80
C TYR A 140 -8.15 -3.20 -6.03
N ASN A 141 -8.07 -4.49 -6.26
CA ASN A 141 -8.83 -5.17 -7.29
C ASN A 141 -10.02 -5.89 -6.64
N GLU A 142 -11.21 -5.33 -6.78
CA GLU A 142 -12.46 -5.85 -6.18
C GLU A 142 -12.80 -7.26 -6.68
N GLU A 143 -12.49 -7.58 -7.95
CA GLU A 143 -12.76 -8.90 -8.52
C GLU A 143 -11.85 -9.98 -7.93
N LYS A 144 -10.62 -9.62 -7.62
CA LYS A 144 -9.60 -10.54 -7.10
C LYS A 144 -9.45 -10.52 -5.58
N GLY A 145 -10.14 -9.62 -4.89
CA GLY A 145 -10.11 -9.50 -3.44
C GLY A 145 -8.74 -9.08 -2.84
N VAL A 146 -7.83 -8.55 -3.65
CA VAL A 146 -6.47 -8.18 -3.24
C VAL A 146 -5.98 -6.91 -3.92
N ASN A 147 -4.95 -6.28 -3.36
CA ASN A 147 -4.28 -5.17 -4.02
C ASN A 147 -3.53 -5.65 -5.26
N HIS A 148 -3.76 -4.94 -6.37
CA HIS A 148 -3.10 -5.21 -7.64
C HIS A 148 -1.57 -5.07 -7.52
N PRO A 149 -0.78 -5.96 -8.15
CA PRO A 149 0.67 -5.86 -8.15
C PRO A 149 1.17 -4.56 -8.77
N VAL A 150 2.10 -3.88 -8.11
CA VAL A 150 2.75 -2.66 -8.63
C VAL A 150 4.09 -3.03 -9.23
N LEU A 151 4.19 -2.96 -10.56
CA LEU A 151 5.44 -3.25 -11.26
C LEU A 151 6.43 -2.07 -11.14
N PHE A 152 7.67 -2.38 -10.83
CA PHE A 152 8.76 -1.41 -10.95
C PHE A 152 9.25 -1.32 -12.40
N THR A 153 9.90 -0.21 -12.72
CA THR A 153 10.49 0.00 -14.05
C THR A 153 11.38 -1.17 -14.44
N GLY A 154 11.06 -1.78 -15.57
CA GLY A 154 11.81 -2.93 -16.11
C GLY A 154 11.33 -4.29 -15.64
N MET A 155 10.32 -4.38 -14.80
CA MET A 155 9.64 -5.63 -14.51
C MET A 155 8.61 -5.97 -15.61
N THR A 156 8.46 -7.25 -15.88
CA THR A 156 7.46 -7.77 -16.82
C THR A 156 6.63 -8.84 -16.13
N PRO A 157 5.30 -8.80 -16.22
CA PRO A 157 4.44 -9.84 -15.70
C PRO A 157 4.73 -11.18 -16.37
N VAL A 158 4.73 -12.25 -15.57
CA VAL A 158 4.88 -13.62 -16.06
C VAL A 158 3.92 -14.55 -15.35
N LYS A 159 3.51 -15.61 -16.01
CA LYS A 159 2.77 -16.73 -15.45
C LYS A 159 3.41 -18.04 -15.85
N TRP A 160 2.98 -19.15 -15.26
CA TRP A 160 3.56 -20.46 -15.51
C TRP A 160 2.48 -21.43 -15.97
N ASP A 161 2.80 -22.17 -17.03
CA ASP A 161 2.02 -23.34 -17.47
C ASP A 161 2.83 -24.59 -17.08
N GLY A 162 2.55 -25.09 -15.89
CA GLY A 162 3.38 -26.13 -15.30
C GLY A 162 4.82 -25.67 -15.04
N ILE A 163 5.74 -25.98 -15.94
CA ILE A 163 7.16 -25.64 -15.84
C ILE A 163 7.59 -24.54 -16.83
N THR A 164 6.71 -24.13 -17.72
CA THR A 164 7.04 -23.17 -18.79
C THR A 164 6.62 -21.77 -18.40
N GLU A 165 7.57 -20.83 -18.50
CA GLU A 165 7.29 -19.39 -18.36
C GLU A 165 6.48 -18.90 -19.57
N ILE A 166 5.41 -18.16 -19.29
CA ILE A 166 4.59 -17.50 -20.30
C ILE A 166 4.56 -16.01 -19.96
N LYS A 167 4.90 -15.16 -20.93
CA LYS A 167 4.71 -13.71 -20.78
C LYS A 167 3.22 -13.41 -20.71
N THR A 168 2.88 -12.46 -19.86
CA THR A 168 1.52 -11.98 -19.68
C THR A 168 1.50 -10.45 -19.60
N THR A 169 0.36 -9.86 -19.31
CA THR A 169 0.17 -8.42 -19.11
C THR A 169 -0.46 -8.16 -17.75
N GLU A 170 -0.41 -6.91 -17.30
CA GLU A 170 -1.08 -6.50 -16.06
C GLU A 170 -2.60 -6.68 -16.12
N ASP A 171 -3.19 -6.55 -17.32
CA ASP A 171 -4.63 -6.70 -17.54
C ASP A 171 -5.08 -8.14 -17.80
N ASP A 172 -4.15 -9.12 -17.79
CA ASP A 172 -4.51 -10.52 -17.99
C ASP A 172 -5.26 -11.06 -16.75
N PRO A 173 -6.54 -11.45 -16.88
CA PRO A 173 -7.33 -11.95 -15.75
C PRO A 173 -6.74 -13.24 -15.15
N ASP A 174 -5.91 -13.95 -15.88
CA ASP A 174 -5.26 -15.19 -15.45
C ASP A 174 -3.84 -14.94 -14.86
N TRP A 175 -3.39 -13.70 -14.77
CA TRP A 175 -2.06 -13.43 -14.24
C TRP A 175 -1.93 -13.87 -12.77
N TYR A 176 -2.95 -13.63 -11.95
CA TYR A 176 -3.00 -14.08 -10.56
C TYR A 176 -4.42 -14.39 -10.10
N ASP A 177 -4.50 -15.23 -9.07
CA ASP A 177 -5.71 -15.58 -8.36
C ASP A 177 -5.30 -16.15 -6.99
N TYR A 178 -5.45 -15.37 -5.93
CA TYR A 178 -4.96 -15.74 -4.60
C TYR A 178 -5.85 -16.78 -3.93
N ASP A 179 -7.14 -16.85 -4.27
CA ASP A 179 -8.04 -17.90 -3.79
C ASP A 179 -7.63 -19.27 -4.35
N GLU A 180 -7.23 -19.30 -5.63
CA GLU A 180 -6.69 -20.49 -6.29
C GLU A 180 -5.18 -20.71 -6.03
N LYS A 181 -4.58 -19.96 -5.09
CA LYS A 181 -3.15 -20.01 -4.76
C LYS A 181 -2.22 -19.75 -5.94
N ARG A 182 -2.71 -19.03 -6.93
CA ARG A 182 -1.94 -18.56 -8.08
C ARG A 182 -1.47 -17.14 -7.85
N TRP A 183 -0.25 -17.01 -7.38
CA TRP A 183 0.35 -15.73 -7.01
C TRP A 183 0.86 -14.96 -8.23
N ALA A 184 0.75 -13.64 -8.21
CA ALA A 184 1.30 -12.81 -9.27
C ALA A 184 2.82 -12.91 -9.28
N ASN A 185 3.38 -13.16 -10.47
CA ASN A 185 4.81 -13.25 -10.67
C ASN A 185 5.27 -12.18 -11.67
N ALA A 186 6.49 -11.69 -11.49
CA ALA A 186 7.14 -10.81 -12.43
C ALA A 186 8.61 -11.18 -12.61
N LYS A 187 9.16 -10.77 -13.74
CA LYS A 187 10.56 -10.94 -14.08
C LYS A 187 11.21 -9.57 -14.25
N SER A 188 12.30 -9.32 -13.55
CA SER A 188 13.11 -8.11 -13.72
C SER A 188 14.07 -8.20 -14.92
N GLN A 189 14.67 -7.07 -15.32
CA GLN A 189 15.56 -7.00 -16.49
C GLN A 189 16.79 -7.91 -16.41
N ASP A 190 17.29 -8.14 -15.21
CA ASP A 190 18.42 -9.04 -14.94
C ASP A 190 18.04 -10.53 -15.03
N GLY A 191 16.75 -10.83 -15.25
CA GLY A 191 16.20 -12.16 -15.35
C GLY A 191 15.76 -12.79 -14.04
N SER A 192 15.79 -12.05 -12.92
CA SER A 192 15.32 -12.50 -11.60
C SER A 192 13.79 -12.57 -11.54
N TYR A 193 13.27 -13.54 -10.76
CA TYR A 193 11.83 -13.77 -10.59
C TYR A 193 11.34 -13.36 -9.21
N TRP A 194 10.18 -12.76 -9.20
CA TRP A 194 9.56 -12.15 -8.02
C TRP A 194 8.11 -12.60 -7.88
N VAL A 195 7.65 -12.66 -6.63
CA VAL A 195 6.25 -12.95 -6.28
C VAL A 195 5.69 -11.76 -5.53
N TRP A 196 4.51 -11.31 -5.91
CA TRP A 196 3.81 -10.24 -5.23
C TRP A 196 3.10 -10.76 -3.98
N ILE A 197 3.34 -10.09 -2.87
CA ILE A 197 2.63 -10.28 -1.61
C ILE A 197 1.73 -9.06 -1.39
N PRO A 198 0.41 -9.17 -1.59
CA PRO A 198 -0.51 -8.08 -1.33
C PRO A 198 -0.52 -7.70 0.16
N ARG A 199 -0.92 -6.47 0.48
CA ARG A 199 -1.09 -6.02 1.86
C ARG A 199 -2.01 -6.96 2.61
N TYR A 200 -1.60 -7.40 3.80
CA TYR A 200 -2.36 -8.33 4.62
C TYR A 200 -2.16 -8.11 6.12
N ALA A 201 -3.15 -8.55 6.88
CA ALA A 201 -3.04 -8.82 8.29
C ALA A 201 -3.12 -10.32 8.56
N TYR A 202 -2.58 -10.77 9.66
CA TYR A 202 -2.55 -12.19 10.03
C TYR A 202 -2.87 -12.41 11.50
N LYS A 203 -3.39 -13.59 11.78
CA LYS A 203 -3.60 -14.10 13.13
C LYS A 203 -3.07 -15.52 13.22
N ILE A 204 -2.23 -15.79 14.21
CA ILE A 204 -1.74 -17.15 14.46
C ILE A 204 -2.78 -17.87 15.31
N GLU A 205 -3.39 -18.91 14.75
CA GLU A 205 -4.47 -19.65 15.38
C GLU A 205 -3.94 -20.75 16.32
N THR A 206 -2.94 -21.51 15.87
CA THR A 206 -2.42 -22.68 16.63
C THR A 206 -0.91 -22.78 16.58
N CYS A 207 -0.34 -23.46 17.57
CA CYS A 207 1.04 -24.01 17.56
C CYS A 207 2.19 -23.01 17.46
N TYR A 208 1.96 -21.73 17.74
CA TYR A 208 3.05 -20.76 17.68
C TYR A 208 4.00 -20.89 18.87
N HIS A 209 5.18 -21.48 18.64
CA HIS A 209 6.24 -21.69 19.64
C HIS A 209 5.78 -22.30 20.98
N THR A 210 4.62 -22.94 20.99
CA THR A 210 4.07 -23.60 22.17
C THR A 210 3.91 -25.09 21.93
N SER A 211 4.17 -25.88 22.95
CA SER A 211 3.69 -27.25 23.06
C SER A 211 2.33 -27.20 23.73
N GLY A 212 1.28 -27.68 23.13
CA GLY A 212 -0.07 -27.70 23.65
C GLY A 212 -0.86 -28.87 23.12
N GLU A 213 -2.05 -29.11 23.71
CA GLU A 213 -2.92 -30.22 23.31
C GLU A 213 -3.38 -30.13 21.86
N ASP A 214 -3.36 -28.93 21.28
CA ASP A 214 -3.74 -28.64 19.89
C ASP A 214 -2.55 -28.72 18.91
N CYS A 215 -1.34 -28.98 19.40
CA CYS A 215 -0.14 -29.13 18.60
C CYS A 215 0.28 -30.60 18.55
N LEU A 216 0.45 -31.12 17.32
CA LEU A 216 0.77 -32.54 17.09
C LEU A 216 2.12 -32.98 17.62
N SER A 217 3.00 -32.08 18.04
CA SER A 217 4.29 -32.41 18.63
C SER A 217 4.62 -31.60 19.88
N LEU A 218 5.35 -32.26 20.76
CA LEU A 218 5.82 -31.69 22.02
C LEU A 218 7.03 -30.76 21.85
N THR A 219 7.52 -30.56 20.64
CA THR A 219 8.77 -29.81 20.39
C THR A 219 8.56 -28.32 20.05
N GLY A 220 7.33 -27.88 19.84
CA GLY A 220 7.01 -26.50 19.47
C GLY A 220 7.58 -26.05 18.11
N LYS A 221 7.95 -27.00 17.24
CA LYS A 221 8.53 -26.75 15.91
C LYS A 221 7.59 -27.04 14.76
N GLU A 222 6.34 -27.30 15.06
CA GLU A 222 5.37 -27.66 14.04
C GLU A 222 4.76 -26.45 13.39
N ALA A 223 4.35 -26.63 12.13
CA ALA A 223 3.54 -25.64 11.44
C ALA A 223 2.22 -25.47 12.20
N GLY A 224 1.91 -24.25 12.57
CA GLY A 224 0.60 -23.87 13.07
C GLY A 224 -0.28 -23.33 11.96
N ASP A 225 -1.55 -23.14 12.27
CA ASP A 225 -2.51 -22.49 11.39
C ASP A 225 -2.39 -20.97 11.53
N ILE A 226 -2.36 -20.29 10.39
CA ILE A 226 -2.32 -18.83 10.31
C ILE A 226 -3.50 -18.38 9.45
N ASP A 227 -4.38 -17.59 10.04
CA ASP A 227 -5.43 -16.92 9.29
C ASP A 227 -4.87 -15.62 8.68
N VAL A 228 -5.05 -15.46 7.37
CA VAL A 228 -4.56 -14.31 6.60
C VAL A 228 -5.75 -13.60 5.98
N LYS A 229 -5.81 -12.27 6.18
CA LYS A 229 -6.81 -11.40 5.57
C LYS A 229 -6.13 -10.34 4.72
N PHE A 230 -6.46 -10.31 3.43
CA PHE A 230 -6.01 -9.25 2.54
C PHE A 230 -6.74 -7.95 2.86
N LEU A 231 -6.03 -6.84 2.70
CA LEU A 231 -6.51 -5.50 3.07
C LEU A 231 -6.70 -4.65 1.82
N LYS A 232 -7.71 -3.77 1.87
CA LYS A 232 -8.10 -2.91 0.75
C LYS A 232 -7.20 -1.68 0.64
N GLY A 233 -6.56 -1.50 -0.50
CA GLY A 233 -5.68 -0.35 -0.75
C GLY A 233 -4.58 -0.24 0.31
N THR A 234 -4.41 0.95 0.86
CA THR A 234 -3.47 1.24 1.95
C THR A 234 -4.12 1.26 3.33
N THR A 235 -5.39 0.91 3.41
CA THR A 235 -6.15 0.90 4.67
C THR A 235 -5.88 -0.35 5.50
N ASN A 236 -6.40 -0.37 6.72
CA ASN A 236 -6.43 -1.54 7.59
C ASN A 236 -7.86 -2.12 7.68
N ILE A 237 -8.64 -1.97 6.62
CA ILE A 237 -10.02 -2.46 6.55
C ILE A 237 -10.07 -3.68 5.63
N THR A 238 -10.76 -4.73 6.10
CA THR A 238 -11.17 -5.90 5.33
C THR A 238 -12.68 -5.87 5.11
N GLU A 239 -13.20 -6.75 4.26
CA GLU A 239 -14.66 -6.87 4.07
C GLU A 239 -15.40 -7.36 5.32
N ASP A 240 -14.71 -8.06 6.22
CA ASP A 240 -15.28 -8.68 7.41
C ASP A 240 -15.20 -7.80 8.68
N ASP A 241 -14.91 -6.51 8.56
CA ASP A 241 -14.73 -5.55 9.67
C ASP A 241 -13.80 -6.06 10.80
N ILE A 242 -12.79 -6.83 10.43
CA ILE A 242 -11.85 -7.42 11.37
C ILE A 242 -10.98 -6.32 11.98
N LEU A 243 -10.93 -6.28 13.29
CA LEU A 243 -10.08 -5.31 13.99
C LEU A 243 -8.59 -5.63 13.76
N ILE A 244 -7.90 -4.71 13.13
CA ILE A 244 -6.47 -4.80 12.84
C ILE A 244 -5.68 -3.98 13.85
N LYS A 245 -4.68 -4.61 14.47
CA LYS A 245 -3.70 -3.92 15.30
C LYS A 245 -2.40 -3.73 14.52
N SER A 246 -1.91 -2.50 14.48
CA SER A 246 -0.61 -2.18 13.88
C SER A 246 0.59 -2.49 14.79
N THR A 247 0.36 -2.63 16.09
CA THR A 247 1.41 -2.86 17.09
C THR A 247 0.94 -3.86 18.14
N GLY A 248 1.85 -4.57 18.75
CA GLY A 248 1.57 -5.38 19.95
C GLY A 248 1.66 -6.88 19.78
N TYR A 249 2.14 -7.37 18.63
CA TYR A 249 2.54 -8.76 18.55
C TYR A 249 3.78 -8.98 19.42
N VAL A 250 3.62 -9.82 20.45
CA VAL A 250 4.73 -10.26 21.30
C VAL A 250 4.98 -11.73 20.99
N ALA A 251 6.15 -12.02 20.48
CA ALA A 251 6.57 -13.40 20.20
C ALA A 251 6.41 -14.29 21.45
N GLY A 252 5.77 -15.44 21.29
CA GLY A 252 5.56 -16.40 22.37
C GLY A 252 4.35 -16.16 23.27
N VAL A 253 3.57 -15.13 23.01
CA VAL A 253 2.27 -14.92 23.65
C VAL A 253 1.17 -15.35 22.69
N ASN A 254 0.45 -16.40 23.05
CA ASN A 254 -0.75 -16.81 22.33
C ASN A 254 -1.81 -15.73 22.56
N ASP A 255 -1.95 -14.80 21.62
CA ASP A 255 -3.03 -13.81 21.68
C ASP A 255 -4.34 -14.51 21.24
N THR A 256 -5.09 -14.99 22.22
CA THR A 256 -6.43 -15.55 22.00
C THR A 256 -7.48 -14.47 21.65
N SER A 257 -7.04 -13.21 21.50
CA SER A 257 -7.91 -12.13 21.07
C SER A 257 -8.36 -12.35 19.62
N MET A 258 -9.51 -11.80 19.27
CA MET A 258 -10.09 -11.87 17.91
C MET A 258 -9.39 -10.90 16.92
N HIS A 259 -8.17 -10.44 17.22
CA HIS A 259 -7.47 -9.43 16.45
C HIS A 259 -6.52 -10.06 15.44
N HIS A 260 -6.45 -9.45 14.27
CA HIS A 260 -5.36 -9.64 13.31
C HIS A 260 -4.29 -8.57 13.50
N PHE A 261 -3.08 -8.87 13.11
CA PHE A 261 -1.94 -7.96 13.17
C PHE A 261 -1.52 -7.57 11.76
N LEU A 262 -1.39 -6.27 11.52
CA LEU A 262 -0.79 -5.79 10.27
C LEU A 262 0.66 -6.31 10.21
N HIS A 263 1.00 -6.94 9.09
CA HIS A 263 2.37 -7.43 8.91
C HIS A 263 3.37 -6.26 8.90
N PRO A 264 4.51 -6.36 9.62
CA PRO A 264 5.46 -5.25 9.77
C PRO A 264 5.99 -4.66 8.46
N ALA A 265 6.02 -5.44 7.37
CA ALA A 265 6.43 -4.95 6.05
C ALA A 265 5.55 -3.80 5.51
N PHE A 266 4.36 -3.59 6.06
CA PHE A 266 3.44 -2.53 5.67
C PHE A 266 3.44 -1.33 6.63
N GLN A 267 4.46 -1.23 7.48
CA GLN A 267 4.56 -0.17 8.49
C GLN A 267 5.70 0.81 8.22
N PHE A 268 6.45 0.65 7.13
CA PHE A 268 7.60 1.52 6.82
C PHE A 268 7.17 2.94 6.45
N ASN A 269 6.27 3.08 5.48
CA ASN A 269 5.69 4.36 5.09
C ASN A 269 4.17 4.40 5.31
N GLY A 270 3.54 3.24 5.46
CA GLY A 270 2.11 3.08 5.71
C GLY A 270 1.23 3.06 4.45
N ASP A 271 1.82 3.26 3.27
CA ASP A 271 1.13 3.33 1.98
C ASP A 271 1.47 2.18 1.02
N GLU A 272 2.10 1.12 1.55
CA GLU A 272 2.44 -0.04 0.73
C GLU A 272 1.20 -0.88 0.43
N LEU A 273 0.90 -1.03 -0.87
CA LEU A 273 -0.15 -1.92 -1.39
C LEU A 273 0.24 -3.40 -1.28
N GLY A 274 1.53 -3.67 -1.24
CA GLY A 274 2.16 -4.98 -1.19
C GLY A 274 3.67 -4.85 -1.38
N PHE A 275 4.34 -5.98 -1.48
CA PHE A 275 5.79 -5.99 -1.76
C PHE A 275 6.17 -7.21 -2.61
N TRP A 276 7.28 -7.09 -3.34
CA TRP A 276 7.85 -8.16 -4.11
C TRP A 276 8.83 -8.97 -3.27
N VAL A 277 8.69 -10.28 -3.29
CA VAL A 277 9.59 -11.23 -2.64
C VAL A 277 10.28 -12.07 -3.71
N ALA A 278 11.54 -12.40 -3.48
CA ALA A 278 12.27 -13.35 -4.32
C ALA A 278 11.51 -14.67 -4.44
N LYS A 279 11.26 -15.12 -5.68
CA LYS A 279 10.55 -16.38 -5.94
C LYS A 279 11.39 -17.59 -5.60
N PHE A 280 12.71 -17.48 -5.77
CA PHE A 280 13.69 -18.53 -5.55
C PHE A 280 14.80 -18.00 -4.64
N GLU A 281 15.60 -18.90 -4.09
CA GLU A 281 16.81 -18.51 -3.39
C GLU A 281 17.78 -17.78 -4.34
N PRO A 282 18.47 -16.74 -3.86
CA PRO A 282 19.46 -16.04 -4.67
C PRO A 282 20.60 -16.97 -5.05
N SER A 283 20.99 -16.94 -6.31
CA SER A 283 22.14 -17.69 -6.82
C SER A 283 23.02 -16.82 -7.72
N VAL A 284 24.25 -17.24 -7.94
CA VAL A 284 25.17 -16.56 -8.85
C VAL A 284 24.99 -17.16 -10.25
N SER A 285 24.86 -16.31 -11.27
CA SER A 285 24.56 -16.75 -12.65
C SER A 285 25.60 -17.71 -13.24
N ASP A 286 26.87 -17.60 -12.79
CA ASP A 286 28.00 -18.40 -13.25
C ASP A 286 28.37 -19.52 -12.26
N HIS A 287 27.42 -19.90 -11.39
CA HIS A 287 27.67 -20.91 -10.39
C HIS A 287 27.89 -22.28 -11.03
N THR A 288 29.07 -22.84 -10.82
CA THR A 288 29.35 -24.24 -11.12
C THR A 288 29.18 -25.07 -9.84
N SER A 289 28.69 -26.30 -9.97
CA SER A 289 28.52 -27.23 -8.85
C SER A 289 29.77 -27.43 -8.00
N GLU A 290 30.97 -27.21 -8.58
CA GLU A 290 32.25 -27.30 -7.89
C GLU A 290 32.49 -26.15 -6.89
N CYS A 291 32.01 -24.93 -7.19
CA CYS A 291 32.13 -23.79 -6.29
C CYS A 291 31.30 -23.96 -5.04
N TYR A 292 30.19 -24.64 -5.13
CA TYR A 292 29.29 -24.93 -4.02
C TYR A 292 29.89 -25.92 -3.03
N ILE A 293 30.54 -26.96 -3.54
CA ILE A 293 31.10 -28.03 -2.69
C ILE A 293 32.41 -27.60 -2.05
N ASN A 294 33.18 -26.69 -2.68
CA ASN A 294 34.46 -26.25 -2.20
C ASN A 294 34.73 -24.76 -2.47
N PRO A 295 34.30 -23.87 -1.56
CA PRO A 295 34.45 -22.42 -1.72
C PRO A 295 35.92 -21.94 -1.74
N SER A 296 36.89 -22.83 -1.48
CA SER A 296 38.33 -22.52 -1.54
C SER A 296 38.94 -22.64 -2.92
N ILE A 297 38.15 -23.03 -3.94
CA ILE A 297 38.64 -23.11 -5.33
C ILE A 297 38.82 -21.68 -5.84
N VAL A 298 40.00 -21.38 -6.36
CA VAL A 298 40.45 -20.04 -6.80
C VAL A 298 39.51 -19.41 -7.83
N ASN A 299 38.85 -20.20 -8.66
CA ASN A 299 37.90 -19.73 -9.67
C ASN A 299 36.57 -19.25 -9.07
N CYS A 300 36.24 -19.67 -7.86
CA CYS A 300 35.02 -19.26 -7.18
C CYS A 300 35.13 -17.86 -6.55
N ASN A 301 36.36 -17.39 -6.29
CA ASN A 301 36.64 -16.07 -5.74
C ASN A 301 36.52 -14.94 -6.77
N ASN A 302 36.50 -15.28 -8.07
CA ASN A 302 36.36 -14.32 -9.17
C ASN A 302 34.95 -14.33 -9.80
N MET A 303 33.97 -14.85 -9.09
CA MET A 303 32.59 -14.83 -9.57
C MET A 303 32.14 -13.38 -9.76
N ASN A 304 31.71 -13.06 -10.96
CA ASN A 304 30.99 -11.83 -11.22
C ASN A 304 29.79 -11.77 -10.26
N ASN A 305 29.66 -10.65 -9.57
CA ASN A 305 28.68 -10.46 -8.50
C ASN A 305 27.22 -10.37 -9.00
N ASP A 306 26.89 -10.95 -10.14
CA ASP A 306 25.53 -11.01 -10.67
C ASP A 306 24.71 -12.04 -9.90
N VAL A 307 24.19 -11.61 -8.76
CA VAL A 307 23.24 -12.41 -7.99
C VAL A 307 21.88 -12.33 -8.69
N LYS A 308 21.31 -13.50 -9.01
CA LYS A 308 20.01 -13.62 -9.65
C LYS A 308 19.09 -14.56 -8.88
N ILE A 309 17.80 -14.34 -9.05
CA ILE A 309 16.74 -15.15 -8.46
C ILE A 309 16.11 -15.96 -9.60
N ILE A 310 16.66 -17.14 -9.85
CA ILE A 310 16.30 -18.00 -11.00
C ILE A 310 15.94 -19.42 -10.56
N PRO A 311 15.02 -20.10 -11.30
CA PRO A 311 14.65 -21.47 -10.97
C PRO A 311 15.81 -22.44 -11.26
N ASN A 312 15.86 -23.53 -10.49
CA ASN A 312 16.81 -24.64 -10.65
C ASN A 312 18.29 -24.27 -10.51
N ALA A 313 18.60 -23.11 -9.95
CA ALA A 313 19.90 -22.92 -9.39
C ALA A 313 19.99 -23.86 -8.17
N THR A 314 20.84 -24.87 -8.24
CA THR A 314 21.12 -25.69 -7.09
C THR A 314 21.70 -24.80 -6.01
N SER A 315 20.95 -24.64 -4.93
CA SER A 315 21.39 -23.99 -3.71
C SER A 315 22.56 -24.76 -3.10
#